data_8f4c9f42ed7bfa3e563f38944c2c4d68
#
_entry.id   8f4c9f42ed7bfa3e563f38944c2c4d68
#
_cell.length_a   1.000
_cell.length_b   1.000
_cell.length_c   1.000
_cell.angle_alpha   90.00
_cell.angle_beta   90.00
_cell.angle_gamma   90.00
#
_symmetry.space_group_name_H-M   'P 1'
#
loop_
_entity.id
_entity.type
_entity.pdbx_description
1 polymer ?
#
loop_
_entity_poly.entity_id
_entity_poly.type
_entity_poly.pdbx_seq_one_letter_code
_entity_poly.pdbx_strand_id
1 'polypeptide(L)'
;MARNRSENPVVLSRIYTRTGDDGSTALADGSRTAKTDARLAAYADVEEANCAIGTAITFGSLAADIVQSLSRVQNELFDVGADLANPVTDTPPPYPPLRIDEAYITRLESECDSYNAELPTLRSFLLPGGSPGATLLHTARTVTRRAERSAWAAVGEHGDSVSPLPAKYLNRLSDLLFILARQANAGHDDVLWKPGGERG
;
A
#
# COMPACT_ATOMS: atom_id res chain seq x y z
N MET A 1 -17.66 -16.33 -24.10
CA MET A 1 -17.34 -14.94 -24.51
C MET A 1 -16.79 -14.21 -23.30
N ALA A 2 -15.50 -13.90 -23.25
CA ALA A 2 -14.90 -13.11 -22.18
C ALA A 2 -15.51 -11.69 -22.24
N ARG A 3 -16.23 -11.28 -21.22
CA ARG A 3 -16.67 -9.88 -21.07
C ARG A 3 -15.43 -8.98 -20.97
N ASN A 4 -15.28 -8.11 -21.95
CA ASN A 4 -14.23 -7.11 -21.98
C ASN A 4 -14.43 -6.19 -20.75
N ARG A 5 -13.53 -6.24 -19.75
CA ARG A 5 -13.62 -5.46 -18.51
C ARG A 5 -13.70 -3.94 -18.72
N SER A 6 -13.28 -3.45 -19.92
CA SER A 6 -13.36 -2.04 -20.29
C SER A 6 -14.77 -1.55 -20.65
N GLU A 7 -15.75 -2.46 -20.85
CA GLU A 7 -17.09 -2.12 -21.31
C GLU A 7 -18.16 -2.07 -20.21
N ASN A 8 -17.84 -2.45 -18.97
CA ASN A 8 -18.76 -2.34 -17.82
C ASN A 8 -18.12 -1.48 -16.74
N PRO A 9 -18.30 -0.16 -16.80
CA PRO A 9 -17.86 0.73 -15.73
C PRO A 9 -18.57 0.33 -14.42
N VAL A 10 -17.82 0.36 -13.30
CA VAL A 10 -18.41 0.21 -11.97
C VAL A 10 -19.39 1.36 -11.77
N VAL A 11 -20.67 1.06 -11.55
CA VAL A 11 -21.70 2.07 -11.32
C VAL A 11 -22.05 2.10 -9.83
N LEU A 12 -21.65 3.15 -9.14
CA LEU A 12 -21.93 3.40 -7.72
C LEU A 12 -23.07 4.41 -7.58
N SER A 13 -24.33 3.96 -7.83
CA SER A 13 -25.50 4.83 -7.76
C SER A 13 -26.00 5.08 -6.33
N ARG A 14 -25.68 4.18 -5.40
CA ARG A 14 -26.00 4.28 -3.97
C ARG A 14 -24.77 3.85 -3.16
N ILE A 15 -24.30 4.71 -2.26
CA ILE A 15 -23.09 4.45 -1.48
C ILE A 15 -23.37 3.57 -0.26
N TYR A 16 -24.49 3.77 0.46
CA TYR A 16 -24.84 2.94 1.61
C TYR A 16 -25.86 1.87 1.21
N THR A 17 -25.68 0.64 1.71
CA THR A 17 -26.57 -0.50 1.45
C THR A 17 -27.24 -1.02 2.71
N ARG A 18 -26.75 -0.67 3.89
CA ARG A 18 -27.15 -1.12 5.23
C ARG A 18 -26.97 -2.63 5.48
N THR A 19 -26.34 -3.36 4.57
CA THR A 19 -26.15 -4.82 4.67
C THR A 19 -25.12 -5.23 5.71
N GLY A 20 -24.37 -4.27 6.26
CA GLY A 20 -23.32 -4.50 7.24
C GLY A 20 -23.54 -3.81 8.59
N ASP A 21 -24.77 -3.35 8.88
CA ASP A 21 -25.09 -2.64 10.13
C ASP A 21 -25.10 -3.57 11.35
N ASP A 22 -25.12 -4.88 11.13
CA ASP A 22 -25.01 -5.94 12.13
C ASP A 22 -23.55 -6.28 12.54
N GLY A 23 -22.55 -5.55 12.01
CA GLY A 23 -21.13 -5.80 12.27
C GLY A 23 -20.52 -6.90 11.38
N SER A 24 -21.25 -7.38 10.38
CA SER A 24 -20.72 -8.31 9.36
C SER A 24 -20.57 -7.64 8.00
N THR A 25 -19.81 -8.25 7.09
CA THR A 25 -19.63 -7.80 5.71
C THR A 25 -19.46 -8.97 4.76
N ALA A 26 -19.68 -8.73 3.47
CA ALA A 26 -19.42 -9.71 2.42
C ALA A 26 -18.00 -9.55 1.91
N LEU A 27 -17.30 -10.67 1.69
CA LEU A 27 -16.04 -10.75 0.97
C LEU A 27 -16.29 -10.78 -0.54
N ALA A 28 -15.22 -10.74 -1.33
CA ALA A 28 -15.29 -10.68 -2.79
C ALA A 28 -15.89 -11.96 -3.43
N ASP A 29 -15.79 -13.09 -2.75
CA ASP A 29 -16.41 -14.37 -3.13
C ASP A 29 -17.87 -14.50 -2.72
N GLY A 30 -18.43 -13.50 -2.02
CA GLY A 30 -19.80 -13.48 -1.50
C GLY A 30 -19.96 -14.14 -0.11
N SER A 31 -18.93 -14.76 0.45
CA SER A 31 -18.95 -15.23 1.83
C SER A 31 -19.05 -14.04 2.81
N ARG A 32 -19.52 -14.29 4.03
CA ARG A 32 -19.66 -13.23 5.05
C ARG A 32 -18.71 -13.48 6.21
N THR A 33 -18.13 -12.40 6.73
CA THR A 33 -17.28 -12.44 7.91
C THR A 33 -17.55 -11.22 8.81
N ALA A 34 -17.02 -11.24 10.04
CA ALA A 34 -17.12 -10.10 10.96
C ALA A 34 -16.27 -8.92 10.46
N LYS A 35 -16.72 -7.70 10.68
CA LYS A 35 -15.93 -6.50 10.36
C LYS A 35 -14.65 -6.36 11.20
N THR A 36 -14.50 -7.17 12.25
CA THR A 36 -13.31 -7.25 13.11
C THR A 36 -12.33 -8.34 12.70
N ASP A 37 -12.58 -9.06 11.60
CA ASP A 37 -11.71 -10.08 11.03
C ASP A 37 -10.37 -9.47 10.59
N ALA A 38 -9.26 -10.20 10.77
CA ALA A 38 -7.93 -9.73 10.41
C ALA A 38 -7.80 -9.39 8.91
N ARG A 39 -8.55 -10.10 8.05
CA ARG A 39 -8.60 -9.82 6.61
C ARG A 39 -9.19 -8.44 6.34
N LEU A 40 -10.24 -8.05 7.08
CA LEU A 40 -10.85 -6.72 6.98
C LEU A 40 -9.89 -5.63 7.44
N ALA A 41 -9.20 -5.84 8.56
CA ALA A 41 -8.18 -4.93 9.06
C ALA A 41 -7.08 -4.73 8.01
N ALA A 42 -6.64 -5.81 7.35
CA ALA A 42 -5.59 -5.76 6.34
C ALA A 42 -5.96 -4.85 5.15
N TYR A 43 -7.09 -5.08 4.49
CA TYR A 43 -7.43 -4.25 3.34
C TYR A 43 -7.92 -2.83 3.73
N ALA A 44 -8.44 -2.62 4.93
CA ALA A 44 -8.75 -1.29 5.43
C ALA A 44 -7.47 -0.46 5.67
N ASP A 45 -6.42 -1.07 6.23
CA ASP A 45 -5.12 -0.42 6.40
C ASP A 45 -4.43 -0.15 5.04
N VAL A 46 -4.65 -1.00 4.03
CA VAL A 46 -4.21 -0.74 2.64
C VAL A 46 -4.91 0.49 2.07
N GLU A 47 -6.22 0.65 2.29
CA GLU A 47 -6.97 1.83 1.87
C GLU A 47 -6.45 3.09 2.58
N GLU A 48 -6.13 3.02 3.88
CA GLU A 48 -5.54 4.14 4.61
C GLU A 48 -4.17 4.52 4.06
N ALA A 49 -3.32 3.54 3.71
CA ALA A 49 -2.04 3.79 3.04
C ALA A 49 -2.23 4.49 1.70
N ASN A 50 -3.23 4.09 0.93
CA ASN A 50 -3.59 4.72 -0.34
C ASN A 50 -4.02 6.19 -0.14
N CYS A 51 -4.85 6.48 0.86
CA CYS A 51 -5.24 7.84 1.23
C CYS A 51 -4.04 8.70 1.65
N ALA A 52 -3.10 8.14 2.42
CA ALA A 52 -1.90 8.84 2.84
C ALA A 52 -1.00 9.20 1.64
N ILE A 53 -0.88 8.31 0.64
CA ILE A 53 -0.19 8.57 -0.62
C ILE A 53 -0.91 9.68 -1.40
N GLY A 54 -2.24 9.62 -1.51
CA GLY A 54 -3.04 10.68 -2.15
C GLY A 54 -2.83 12.05 -1.49
N THR A 55 -2.68 12.08 -0.17
CA THR A 55 -2.36 13.30 0.58
C THR A 55 -0.97 13.83 0.20
N ALA A 56 0.04 12.95 0.08
CA ALA A 56 1.39 13.33 -0.35
C ALA A 56 1.40 13.89 -1.79
N ILE A 57 0.68 13.27 -2.71
CA ILE A 57 0.54 13.74 -4.09
C ILE A 57 -0.08 15.15 -4.11
N THR A 58 -1.16 15.37 -3.34
CA THR A 58 -1.94 16.61 -3.38
C THR A 58 -1.22 17.79 -2.74
N PHE A 59 -0.56 17.56 -1.62
CA PHE A 59 -0.01 18.65 -0.78
C PHE A 59 1.52 18.66 -0.70
N GLY A 60 2.21 17.65 -1.27
CA GLY A 60 3.64 17.47 -1.11
C GLY A 60 4.51 18.29 -2.07
N SER A 61 3.94 18.93 -3.09
CA SER A 61 4.70 19.61 -4.17
C SER A 61 5.78 18.69 -4.77
N LEU A 62 5.40 17.44 -5.04
CA LEU A 62 6.30 16.40 -5.52
C LEU A 62 6.67 16.61 -7.00
N ALA A 63 7.83 16.13 -7.41
CA ALA A 63 8.25 16.08 -8.81
C ALA A 63 7.30 15.20 -9.65
N ALA A 64 7.19 15.51 -10.94
CA ALA A 64 6.19 14.87 -11.82
C ALA A 64 6.38 13.35 -11.97
N ASP A 65 7.61 12.87 -11.99
CA ASP A 65 7.95 11.45 -12.04
C ASP A 65 7.56 10.71 -10.75
N ILE A 66 7.77 11.33 -9.59
CA ILE A 66 7.31 10.81 -8.29
C ILE A 66 5.78 10.74 -8.27
N VAL A 67 5.08 11.78 -8.72
CA VAL A 67 3.61 11.78 -8.83
C VAL A 67 3.12 10.66 -9.74
N GLN A 68 3.79 10.42 -10.88
CA GLN A 68 3.44 9.35 -11.80
C GLN A 68 3.62 7.97 -11.17
N SER A 69 4.74 7.72 -10.49
CA SER A 69 4.99 6.47 -9.77
C SER A 69 3.94 6.23 -8.68
N LEU A 70 3.67 7.24 -7.85
CA LEU A 70 2.69 7.15 -6.77
C LEU A 70 1.25 6.97 -7.27
N SER A 71 0.87 7.60 -8.39
CA SER A 71 -0.46 7.41 -9.00
C SER A 71 -0.66 5.99 -9.52
N ARG A 72 0.39 5.36 -10.04
CA ARG A 72 0.38 3.93 -10.39
C ARG A 72 0.23 3.08 -9.11
N VAL A 73 1.02 3.36 -8.08
CA VAL A 73 0.95 2.67 -6.78
C VAL A 73 -0.47 2.74 -6.19
N GLN A 74 -1.16 3.88 -6.29
CA GLN A 74 -2.54 3.99 -5.83
C GLN A 74 -3.49 3.00 -6.53
N ASN A 75 -3.32 2.78 -7.84
CA ASN A 75 -4.09 1.75 -8.56
C ASN A 75 -3.70 0.34 -8.10
N GLU A 76 -2.41 0.07 -7.95
CA GLU A 76 -1.92 -1.22 -7.47
C GLU A 76 -2.39 -1.54 -6.04
N LEU A 77 -2.56 -0.53 -5.17
CA LEU A 77 -3.13 -0.73 -3.83
C LEU A 77 -4.61 -1.15 -3.87
N PHE A 78 -5.39 -0.74 -4.88
CA PHE A 78 -6.71 -1.31 -5.11
C PHE A 78 -6.64 -2.80 -5.49
N ASP A 79 -5.65 -3.18 -6.30
CA ASP A 79 -5.43 -4.60 -6.66
C ASP A 79 -5.00 -5.41 -5.44
N VAL A 80 -4.12 -4.87 -4.59
CA VAL A 80 -3.70 -5.45 -3.30
C VAL A 80 -4.91 -5.64 -2.37
N GLY A 81 -5.77 -4.63 -2.25
CA GLY A 81 -7.00 -4.71 -1.46
C GLY A 81 -7.98 -5.76 -2.00
N ALA A 82 -8.13 -5.85 -3.32
CA ALA A 82 -8.97 -6.85 -3.98
C ALA A 82 -8.44 -8.28 -3.76
N ASP A 83 -7.12 -8.47 -3.78
CA ASP A 83 -6.48 -9.75 -3.48
C ASP A 83 -6.75 -10.18 -2.03
N LEU A 84 -6.52 -9.28 -1.07
CA LEU A 84 -6.80 -9.53 0.36
C LEU A 84 -8.28 -9.82 0.62
N ALA A 85 -9.20 -9.12 -0.06
CA ALA A 85 -10.64 -9.28 0.10
C ALA A 85 -11.19 -10.59 -0.51
N ASN A 86 -10.38 -11.34 -1.26
CA ASN A 86 -10.82 -12.53 -1.97
C ASN A 86 -10.09 -13.78 -1.44
N PRO A 87 -10.76 -14.67 -0.69
CA PRO A 87 -10.14 -15.90 -0.21
C PRO A 87 -9.55 -16.76 -1.34
N VAL A 88 -8.39 -17.35 -1.09
CA VAL A 88 -7.85 -18.42 -1.96
C VAL A 88 -8.62 -19.70 -1.65
N THR A 89 -9.08 -20.40 -2.66
CA THR A 89 -9.86 -21.65 -2.55
C THR A 89 -9.25 -22.75 -3.40
N ASP A 90 -9.39 -24.00 -2.95
CA ASP A 90 -8.90 -25.18 -3.71
C ASP A 90 -9.63 -25.37 -5.04
N THR A 91 -10.87 -24.93 -5.11
CA THR A 91 -11.67 -24.98 -6.34
C THR A 91 -11.59 -23.64 -7.06
N PRO A 92 -11.05 -23.60 -8.28
CA PRO A 92 -11.01 -22.38 -9.06
C PRO A 92 -12.40 -21.78 -9.25
N PRO A 93 -12.61 -20.48 -8.94
CA PRO A 93 -13.89 -19.85 -9.22
C PRO A 93 -14.15 -19.76 -10.73
N PRO A 94 -15.42 -19.63 -11.16
CA PRO A 94 -15.78 -19.57 -12.58
C PRO A 94 -15.14 -18.40 -13.33
N TYR A 95 -14.73 -17.36 -12.60
CA TYR A 95 -13.97 -16.21 -13.12
C TYR A 95 -12.68 -16.04 -12.31
N PRO A 96 -11.50 -15.90 -12.96
CA PRO A 96 -10.26 -15.71 -12.24
C PRO A 96 -10.34 -14.41 -11.42
N PRO A 97 -10.09 -14.47 -10.10
CA PRO A 97 -10.06 -13.29 -9.26
C PRO A 97 -8.89 -12.40 -9.63
N LEU A 98 -9.01 -11.11 -9.36
CA LEU A 98 -7.86 -10.21 -9.42
C LEU A 98 -6.89 -10.60 -8.30
N ARG A 99 -5.64 -10.88 -8.68
CA ARG A 99 -4.53 -11.19 -7.78
C ARG A 99 -3.33 -10.36 -8.20
N ILE A 100 -2.53 -9.96 -7.25
CA ILE A 100 -1.20 -9.45 -7.56
C ILE A 100 -0.23 -10.62 -7.76
N ASP A 101 0.84 -10.36 -8.50
CA ASP A 101 1.89 -11.33 -8.77
C ASP A 101 3.27 -10.74 -8.44
N GLU A 102 4.34 -11.54 -8.61
CA GLU A 102 5.71 -11.11 -8.34
C GLU A 102 6.16 -9.93 -9.23
N ALA A 103 5.52 -9.70 -10.38
CA ALA A 103 5.87 -8.56 -11.24
C ALA A 103 5.57 -7.21 -10.60
N TYR A 104 4.55 -7.13 -9.73
CA TYR A 104 4.26 -5.92 -8.93
C TYR A 104 5.42 -5.59 -8.00
N ILE A 105 5.99 -6.61 -7.33
CA ILE A 105 7.10 -6.46 -6.39
C ILE A 105 8.38 -6.10 -7.14
N THR A 106 8.70 -6.82 -8.22
CA THR A 106 9.89 -6.55 -9.06
C THR A 106 9.89 -5.13 -9.61
N ARG A 107 8.71 -4.59 -9.96
CA ARG A 107 8.61 -3.19 -10.41
C ARG A 107 8.97 -2.21 -9.32
N LEU A 108 8.48 -2.41 -8.08
CA LEU A 108 8.86 -1.56 -6.95
C LEU A 108 10.35 -1.64 -6.66
N GLU A 109 10.95 -2.84 -6.76
CA GLU A 109 12.39 -3.03 -6.59
C GLU A 109 13.20 -2.26 -7.64
N SER A 110 12.80 -2.34 -8.90
CA SER A 110 13.44 -1.59 -9.99
C SER A 110 13.36 -0.07 -9.78
N GLU A 111 12.23 0.43 -9.27
CA GLU A 111 12.07 1.85 -8.95
C GLU A 111 12.91 2.24 -7.73
N CYS A 112 12.96 1.40 -6.69
CA CYS A 112 13.86 1.60 -5.55
C CYS A 112 15.31 1.76 -6.02
N ASP A 113 15.79 0.86 -6.86
CA ASP A 113 17.16 0.91 -7.40
C ASP A 113 17.40 2.18 -8.20
N SER A 114 16.47 2.54 -9.08
CA SER A 114 16.57 3.74 -9.93
C SER A 114 16.66 5.02 -9.11
N TYR A 115 15.71 5.27 -8.20
CA TYR A 115 15.70 6.48 -7.38
C TYR A 115 16.84 6.50 -6.36
N ASN A 116 17.21 5.34 -5.80
CA ASN A 116 18.29 5.29 -4.80
C ASN A 116 19.67 5.53 -5.42
N ALA A 117 19.88 5.25 -6.71
CA ALA A 117 21.13 5.48 -7.40
C ALA A 117 21.54 6.98 -7.43
N GLU A 118 20.59 7.89 -7.34
CA GLU A 118 20.79 9.33 -7.32
C GLU A 118 21.03 9.91 -5.92
N LEU A 119 20.87 9.10 -4.87
CA LEU A 119 20.95 9.54 -3.49
C LEU A 119 22.33 9.24 -2.86
N PRO A 120 22.83 10.12 -1.99
CA PRO A 120 24.06 9.84 -1.24
C PRO A 120 23.82 8.69 -0.24
N THR A 121 24.87 7.91 0.00
CA THR A 121 24.84 6.83 0.99
C THR A 121 24.54 7.35 2.39
N LEU A 122 23.52 6.79 3.05
CA LEU A 122 23.22 7.09 4.44
C LEU A 122 24.22 6.40 5.37
N ARG A 123 24.65 7.13 6.42
CA ARG A 123 25.54 6.62 7.47
C ARG A 123 24.89 6.64 8.86
N SER A 124 23.63 7.03 8.95
CA SER A 124 22.81 7.05 10.17
C SER A 124 21.32 6.96 9.81
N PHE A 125 20.46 6.76 10.80
CA PHE A 125 19.02 6.89 10.62
C PHE A 125 18.65 8.37 10.39
N LEU A 126 17.54 8.58 9.68
CA LEU A 126 16.96 9.90 9.46
C LEU A 126 15.86 10.20 10.48
N LEU A 127 15.77 11.45 10.91
CA LEU A 127 14.56 11.94 11.56
C LEU A 127 13.51 12.19 10.45
N PRO A 128 12.30 11.62 10.56
CA PRO A 128 11.23 11.84 9.58
C PRO A 128 10.83 13.32 9.55
N GLY A 129 11.01 13.97 8.41
CA GLY A 129 10.75 15.41 8.25
C GLY A 129 11.37 15.93 6.96
N GLY A 130 11.62 17.25 6.90
CA GLY A 130 12.19 17.94 5.75
C GLY A 130 11.14 18.76 4.99
N SER A 131 11.15 18.70 3.66
CA SER A 131 10.14 19.33 2.82
C SER A 131 8.72 18.82 3.13
N PRO A 132 7.65 19.54 2.75
CA PRO A 132 6.29 19.02 2.88
C PRO A 132 6.12 17.64 2.24
N GLY A 133 6.66 17.44 1.04
CA GLY A 133 6.63 16.17 0.34
C GLY A 133 7.32 15.05 1.09
N ALA A 134 8.54 15.28 1.59
CA ALA A 134 9.29 14.34 2.39
C ALA A 134 8.52 13.93 3.66
N THR A 135 7.97 14.89 4.39
CA THR A 135 7.21 14.67 5.63
C THR A 135 5.97 13.80 5.38
N LEU A 136 5.20 14.11 4.32
CA LEU A 136 4.01 13.36 3.96
C LEU A 136 4.33 11.94 3.47
N LEU A 137 5.43 11.77 2.70
CA LEU A 137 5.89 10.44 2.28
C LEU A 137 6.39 9.59 3.44
N HIS A 138 7.06 10.18 4.44
CA HIS A 138 7.39 9.46 5.67
C HIS A 138 6.14 9.03 6.45
N THR A 139 5.08 9.83 6.46
CA THR A 139 3.78 9.45 7.04
C THR A 139 3.18 8.27 6.27
N ALA A 140 3.07 8.39 4.94
CA ALA A 140 2.58 7.30 4.08
C ALA A 140 3.37 6.00 4.29
N ARG A 141 4.70 6.08 4.40
CA ARG A 141 5.57 4.94 4.70
C ARG A 141 5.20 4.24 6.01
N THR A 142 4.96 4.98 7.08
CA THR A 142 4.64 4.37 8.38
C THR A 142 3.24 3.76 8.39
N VAL A 143 2.27 4.35 7.68
CA VAL A 143 0.93 3.77 7.46
C VAL A 143 1.03 2.49 6.64
N THR A 144 1.83 2.48 5.54
CA THR A 144 2.09 1.29 4.73
C THR A 144 2.70 0.15 5.56
N ARG A 145 3.62 0.46 6.48
CA ARG A 145 4.20 -0.55 7.40
C ARG A 145 3.16 -1.10 8.40
N ARG A 146 2.15 -0.33 8.76
CA ARG A 146 1.01 -0.86 9.54
C ARG A 146 0.18 -1.80 8.68
N ALA A 147 -0.16 -1.41 7.44
CA ALA A 147 -0.87 -2.26 6.49
C ALA A 147 -0.14 -3.59 6.23
N GLU A 148 1.18 -3.56 6.08
CA GLU A 148 2.01 -4.77 5.97
C GLU A 148 1.81 -5.72 7.16
N ARG A 149 1.89 -5.18 8.38
CA ARG A 149 1.70 -5.99 9.60
C ARG A 149 0.30 -6.59 9.68
N SER A 150 -0.73 -5.84 9.28
CA SER A 150 -2.11 -6.33 9.24
C SER A 150 -2.28 -7.41 8.17
N ALA A 151 -1.63 -7.28 7.02
CA ALA A 151 -1.61 -8.31 5.99
C ALA A 151 -0.94 -9.61 6.49
N TRP A 152 0.18 -9.51 7.20
CA TRP A 152 0.82 -10.68 7.85
C TRP A 152 -0.06 -11.28 8.96
N ALA A 153 -0.82 -10.48 9.71
CA ALA A 153 -1.77 -10.99 10.69
C ALA A 153 -2.90 -11.79 10.01
N ALA A 154 -3.41 -11.31 8.88
CA ALA A 154 -4.40 -12.03 8.09
C ALA A 154 -3.86 -13.36 7.53
N VAL A 155 -2.60 -13.38 7.05
CA VAL A 155 -1.92 -14.64 6.66
C VAL A 155 -1.81 -15.60 7.85
N GLY A 156 -1.44 -15.08 9.03
CA GLY A 156 -1.31 -15.90 10.25
C GLY A 156 -2.64 -16.49 10.73
N GLU A 157 -3.76 -15.75 10.60
CA GLU A 157 -5.07 -16.19 11.03
C GLU A 157 -5.74 -17.13 10.03
N HIS A 158 -5.60 -16.86 8.74
CA HIS A 158 -6.35 -17.54 7.68
C HIS A 158 -5.51 -18.54 6.86
N GLY A 159 -4.20 -18.61 7.08
CA GLY A 159 -3.30 -19.56 6.42
C GLY A 159 -3.34 -19.42 4.88
N ASP A 160 -3.42 -20.55 4.20
CA ASP A 160 -3.37 -20.65 2.74
C ASP A 160 -4.53 -19.94 2.02
N SER A 161 -5.57 -19.51 2.74
CA SER A 161 -6.66 -18.72 2.16
C SER A 161 -6.30 -17.24 1.91
N VAL A 162 -5.10 -16.80 2.33
CA VAL A 162 -4.57 -15.45 2.07
C VAL A 162 -3.21 -15.56 1.38
N SER A 163 -3.08 -14.92 0.21
CA SER A 163 -1.79 -14.83 -0.46
C SER A 163 -0.79 -14.00 0.37
N PRO A 164 0.48 -14.42 0.50
CA PRO A 164 1.51 -13.60 1.15
C PRO A 164 2.02 -12.45 0.26
N LEU A 165 1.68 -12.41 -1.03
CA LEU A 165 2.16 -11.39 -1.97
C LEU A 165 1.73 -9.96 -1.59
N PRO A 166 0.48 -9.70 -1.12
CA PRO A 166 0.10 -8.40 -0.59
C PRO A 166 1.03 -7.88 0.51
N ALA A 167 1.40 -8.72 1.48
CA ALA A 167 2.31 -8.32 2.55
C ALA A 167 3.73 -8.04 2.03
N LYS A 168 4.24 -8.85 1.10
CA LYS A 168 5.55 -8.62 0.45
C LYS A 168 5.55 -7.32 -0.36
N TYR A 169 4.47 -7.05 -1.11
CA TYR A 169 4.30 -5.80 -1.86
C TYR A 169 4.35 -4.59 -0.93
N LEU A 170 3.60 -4.61 0.17
CA LEU A 170 3.56 -3.51 1.15
C LEU A 170 4.91 -3.29 1.82
N ASN A 171 5.66 -4.37 2.11
CA ASN A 171 7.03 -4.25 2.61
C ASN A 171 7.89 -3.46 1.62
N ARG A 172 7.92 -3.87 0.35
CA ARG A 172 8.71 -3.21 -0.69
C ARG A 172 8.22 -1.79 -0.99
N LEU A 173 6.91 -1.54 -0.96
CA LEU A 173 6.37 -0.19 -1.08
C LEU A 173 6.87 0.73 0.04
N SER A 174 7.00 0.21 1.26
CA SER A 174 7.54 1.01 2.36
C SER A 174 8.99 1.47 2.11
N ASP A 175 9.80 0.64 1.43
CA ASP A 175 11.16 0.98 1.04
C ASP A 175 11.17 2.06 -0.05
N LEU A 176 10.31 1.92 -1.08
CA LEU A 176 10.15 2.93 -2.11
C LEU A 176 9.74 4.29 -1.52
N LEU A 177 8.76 4.31 -0.62
CA LEU A 177 8.30 5.55 0.03
C LEU A 177 9.40 6.23 0.86
N PHE A 178 10.31 5.45 1.47
CA PHE A 178 11.47 6.00 2.15
C PHE A 178 12.44 6.69 1.17
N ILE A 179 12.73 6.03 0.05
CA ILE A 179 13.62 6.56 -0.99
C ILE A 179 13.01 7.82 -1.62
N LEU A 180 11.72 7.78 -1.96
CA LEU A 180 11.00 8.93 -2.52
C LEU A 180 10.91 10.11 -1.53
N ALA A 181 10.82 9.83 -0.21
CA ALA A 181 10.88 10.90 0.79
C ALA A 181 12.21 11.63 0.76
N ARG A 182 13.33 10.92 0.59
CA ARG A 182 14.65 11.53 0.42
C ARG A 182 14.77 12.30 -0.90
N GLN A 183 14.25 11.75 -1.98
CA GLN A 183 14.19 12.46 -3.28
C GLN A 183 13.39 13.77 -3.18
N ALA A 184 12.22 13.72 -2.52
CA ALA A 184 11.38 14.89 -2.29
C ALA A 184 12.04 15.91 -1.33
N ASN A 185 13.08 15.52 -0.59
CA ASN A 185 13.88 16.40 0.26
C ASN A 185 15.11 16.98 -0.45
N ALA A 186 15.27 16.74 -1.75
CA ALA A 186 16.39 17.26 -2.52
C ALA A 186 16.53 18.78 -2.38
N GLY A 187 17.75 19.25 -2.09
CA GLY A 187 18.04 20.66 -1.79
C GLY A 187 17.90 21.05 -0.31
N HIS A 188 17.51 20.12 0.55
CA HIS A 188 17.54 20.25 2.02
C HIS A 188 18.47 19.18 2.59
N ASP A 189 19.14 19.48 3.70
CA ASP A 189 19.96 18.49 4.39
C ASP A 189 19.08 17.46 5.12
N ASP A 190 19.42 16.19 4.95
CA ASP A 190 18.83 15.12 5.76
C ASP A 190 19.20 15.31 7.25
N VAL A 191 18.22 15.40 8.13
CA VAL A 191 18.48 15.50 9.58
C VAL A 191 18.76 14.10 10.12
N LEU A 192 20.02 13.86 10.47
CA LEU A 192 20.47 12.56 10.96
C LEU A 192 20.13 12.38 12.44
N TRP A 193 19.72 11.17 12.80
CA TRP A 193 19.55 10.79 14.20
C TRP A 193 20.88 10.80 14.94
N LYS A 194 20.89 11.39 16.14
CA LYS A 194 22.02 11.38 17.07
C LYS A 194 21.67 10.52 18.29
N PRO A 195 22.52 9.56 18.68
CA PRO A 195 22.34 8.79 19.92
C PRO A 195 22.20 9.67 21.16
N GLY A 196 21.53 9.16 22.20
CA GLY A 196 21.24 9.94 23.42
C GLY A 196 22.48 10.52 24.12
N GLY A 197 23.62 9.82 24.09
CA GLY A 197 24.88 10.28 24.66
C GLY A 197 25.62 11.37 23.84
N GLU A 198 25.18 11.66 22.62
CA GLU A 198 25.78 12.64 21.70
C GLU A 198 24.93 13.91 21.55
N ARG A 199 23.80 14.00 22.28
CA ARG A 199 22.94 15.16 22.33
C ARG A 199 23.43 16.08 23.46
N GLY A 200 24.32 17.01 23.13
CA GLY A 200 24.77 18.07 24.04
C GLY A 200 23.73 19.17 24.19
#